data_b2ce14b3c6ea8e04bf12e1791090edb9
#
_entry.id   b2ce14b3c6ea8e04bf12e1791090edb9
#
_cell.length_a   1.000
_cell.length_b   1.000
_cell.length_c   1.000
_cell.angle_alpha   90.00
_cell.angle_beta   90.00
_cell.angle_gamma   90.00
#
_symmetry.space_group_name_H-M   'P 1'
#
loop_
_entity.id
_entity.type
_entity.pdbx_description
1 polymer ?
#
loop_
_entity_poly.entity_id
_entity_poly.type
_entity_poly.pdbx_seq_one_letter_code
_entity_poly.pdbx_strand_id
1 'polypeptide(L)'
;MKILILGAGKMGSFFCDLLSFDHEVAIYDPDPKRLRFTFNAHRFASLDEVDAFSPRLVINAATVKYTIEAFTNVMTHLPADAILSDIASVKTGLPEYYAACGHPYVSTHPMFGPTFASLSNLRNENAIIISEGDDLGKAFFRDIYQRLELNIVEYTFAAHDETIAYSLSIPFAATLAFAGVMKHQAAPGTTFKRHEQIARGLMSEDDYLVSEILFNPNTPGQLGRIVESLNELRTIVRNRDSAAMSAYLARVRENIR
;
A
#
# COMPACT_ATOMS: atom_id res chain seq x y z
N MET A 1 16.14 -7.01 -18.53
CA MET A 1 14.94 -6.81 -19.36
C MET A 1 14.60 -5.33 -19.41
N LYS A 2 13.66 -4.91 -20.28
CA LYS A 2 13.14 -3.53 -20.31
C LYS A 2 11.91 -3.41 -19.41
N ILE A 3 11.94 -2.45 -18.50
CA ILE A 3 10.88 -2.23 -17.50
C ILE A 3 10.42 -0.78 -17.59
N LEU A 4 9.11 -0.58 -17.72
CA LEU A 4 8.50 0.74 -17.64
C LEU A 4 7.88 0.94 -16.26
N ILE A 5 8.16 2.08 -15.63
CA ILE A 5 7.52 2.49 -14.37
C ILE A 5 6.58 3.66 -14.67
N LEU A 6 5.33 3.53 -14.26
CA LEU A 6 4.32 4.59 -14.35
C LEU A 6 4.17 5.25 -12.98
N GLY A 7 4.47 6.55 -12.90
CA GLY A 7 4.45 7.33 -11.67
C GLY A 7 5.84 7.47 -11.02
N ALA A 8 6.32 8.70 -10.90
CA ALA A 8 7.59 9.06 -10.25
C ALA A 8 7.37 9.58 -8.82
N GLY A 9 6.42 8.98 -8.11
CA GLY A 9 6.24 9.17 -6.67
C GLY A 9 7.32 8.45 -5.87
N LYS A 10 7.18 8.44 -4.54
CA LYS A 10 8.16 7.81 -3.64
C LYS A 10 8.40 6.32 -3.97
N MET A 11 7.33 5.54 -4.19
CA MET A 11 7.46 4.12 -4.52
C MET A 11 7.97 3.90 -5.94
N GLY A 12 7.50 4.68 -6.93
CA GLY A 12 8.01 4.56 -8.30
C GLY A 12 9.50 4.89 -8.39
N SER A 13 9.96 5.95 -7.71
CA SER A 13 11.38 6.27 -7.61
C SER A 13 12.18 5.17 -6.91
N PHE A 14 11.65 4.59 -5.81
CA PHE A 14 12.29 3.47 -5.12
C PHE A 14 12.49 2.26 -6.05
N PHE A 15 11.44 1.83 -6.76
CA PHE A 15 11.55 0.71 -7.71
C PHE A 15 12.44 1.06 -8.91
N CYS A 16 12.42 2.32 -9.37
CA CYS A 16 13.28 2.79 -10.43
C CYS A 16 14.76 2.64 -10.05
N ASP A 17 15.14 3.15 -8.88
CA ASP A 17 16.51 3.07 -8.39
C ASP A 17 16.93 1.61 -8.16
N LEU A 18 16.07 0.80 -7.54
CA LEU A 18 16.33 -0.61 -7.27
C LEU A 18 16.58 -1.42 -8.54
N LEU A 19 15.76 -1.22 -9.57
CA LEU A 19 15.77 -2.04 -10.79
C LEU A 19 16.80 -1.59 -11.82
N SER A 20 17.24 -0.32 -11.78
CA SER A 20 18.20 0.24 -12.74
C SER A 20 19.60 -0.37 -12.65
N PHE A 21 19.92 -1.13 -11.59
CA PHE A 21 21.19 -1.85 -11.49
C PHE A 21 21.26 -3.07 -12.41
N ASP A 22 20.14 -3.77 -12.60
CA ASP A 22 20.11 -5.06 -13.30
C ASP A 22 19.29 -5.01 -14.59
N HIS A 23 18.53 -3.92 -14.81
CA HIS A 23 17.55 -3.81 -15.91
C HIS A 23 17.66 -2.46 -16.62
N GLU A 24 17.20 -2.42 -17.86
CA GLU A 24 16.97 -1.18 -18.59
C GLU A 24 15.61 -0.64 -18.16
N VAL A 25 15.61 0.50 -17.45
CA VAL A 25 14.40 1.08 -16.84
C VAL A 25 14.04 2.37 -17.53
N ALA A 26 12.75 2.52 -17.84
CA ALA A 26 12.14 3.78 -18.20
C ALA A 26 11.12 4.18 -17.13
N ILE A 27 10.96 5.47 -16.91
CA ILE A 27 9.97 6.01 -15.99
C ILE A 27 9.20 7.16 -16.65
N TYR A 28 7.88 7.15 -16.47
CA TYR A 28 6.98 8.19 -16.93
C TYR A 28 6.14 8.74 -15.79
N ASP A 29 6.00 10.05 -15.73
CA ASP A 29 5.05 10.74 -14.86
C ASP A 29 4.45 11.93 -15.62
N PRO A 30 3.14 12.17 -15.59
CA PRO A 30 2.52 13.31 -16.27
C PRO A 30 3.00 14.66 -15.74
N ASP A 31 3.56 14.73 -14.53
CA ASP A 31 4.28 15.90 -14.03
C ASP A 31 5.80 15.72 -14.22
N PRO A 32 6.40 16.36 -15.25
CA PRO A 32 7.83 16.20 -15.55
C PRO A 32 8.74 16.69 -14.43
N LYS A 33 8.24 17.51 -13.51
CA LYS A 33 9.01 17.97 -12.34
C LYS A 33 9.35 16.82 -11.40
N ARG A 34 8.53 15.77 -11.38
CA ARG A 34 8.78 14.56 -10.56
C ARG A 34 9.94 13.73 -11.08
N LEU A 35 10.26 13.83 -12.38
CA LEU A 35 11.36 13.08 -13.01
C LEU A 35 12.73 13.72 -12.77
N ARG A 36 12.81 14.91 -12.18
CA ARG A 36 14.06 15.70 -12.05
C ARG A 36 15.20 15.00 -11.30
N PHE A 37 14.89 14.07 -10.40
CA PHE A 37 15.86 13.34 -9.60
C PHE A 37 16.05 11.88 -10.02
N THR A 38 15.50 11.48 -11.15
CA THR A 38 15.72 10.17 -11.74
C THR A 38 16.95 10.23 -12.65
N PHE A 39 18.05 9.57 -12.29
CA PHE A 39 19.32 9.71 -13.00
C PHE A 39 19.73 8.45 -13.77
N ASN A 40 19.33 7.26 -13.31
CA ASN A 40 19.76 5.97 -13.85
C ASN A 40 18.70 5.28 -14.72
N ALA A 41 17.72 6.04 -15.25
CA ALA A 41 16.66 5.50 -16.10
C ALA A 41 16.33 6.47 -17.24
N HIS A 42 15.69 5.94 -18.28
CA HIS A 42 15.11 6.76 -19.34
C HIS A 42 13.92 7.55 -18.76
N ARG A 43 13.93 8.86 -18.90
CA ARG A 43 12.83 9.75 -18.46
C ARG A 43 11.98 10.08 -19.65
N PHE A 44 10.80 9.49 -19.73
CA PHE A 44 9.89 9.72 -20.84
C PHE A 44 9.08 11.00 -20.62
N ALA A 45 9.07 11.84 -21.62
CA ALA A 45 8.26 13.07 -21.66
C ALA A 45 6.85 12.79 -22.21
N SER A 46 6.70 11.72 -23.01
CA SER A 46 5.45 11.28 -23.64
C SER A 46 5.34 9.76 -23.59
N LEU A 47 4.10 9.25 -23.58
CA LEU A 47 3.85 7.81 -23.72
C LEU A 47 4.22 7.27 -25.10
N ASP A 48 4.32 8.11 -26.14
CA ASP A 48 4.78 7.70 -27.46
C ASP A 48 6.21 7.10 -27.45
N GLU A 49 7.02 7.47 -26.47
CA GLU A 49 8.38 6.93 -26.32
C GLU A 49 8.37 5.44 -25.89
N VAL A 50 7.24 4.97 -25.34
CA VAL A 50 7.06 3.58 -24.93
C VAL A 50 7.06 2.62 -26.11
N ASP A 51 6.53 3.03 -27.29
CA ASP A 51 6.52 2.22 -28.49
C ASP A 51 7.93 1.76 -28.89
N ALA A 52 8.87 2.72 -28.95
CA ALA A 52 10.25 2.45 -29.28
C ALA A 52 11.01 1.70 -28.17
N PHE A 53 10.65 1.97 -26.92
CA PHE A 53 11.25 1.28 -25.75
C PHE A 53 10.81 -0.18 -25.68
N SER A 54 9.55 -0.48 -25.98
CA SER A 54 9.00 -1.84 -26.00
C SER A 54 9.24 -2.61 -24.67
N PRO A 55 8.61 -2.23 -23.56
CA PRO A 55 8.83 -2.83 -22.25
C PRO A 55 8.27 -4.25 -22.18
N ARG A 56 8.97 -5.13 -21.46
CA ARG A 56 8.49 -6.46 -21.12
C ARG A 56 7.65 -6.48 -19.85
N LEU A 57 7.87 -5.54 -18.94
CA LEU A 57 7.15 -5.40 -17.69
C LEU A 57 6.79 -3.92 -17.49
N VAL A 58 5.57 -3.67 -17.08
CA VAL A 58 5.08 -2.34 -16.70
C VAL A 58 4.74 -2.35 -15.21
N ILE A 59 5.43 -1.55 -14.41
CA ILE A 59 5.15 -1.40 -12.97
C ILE A 59 4.38 -0.10 -12.76
N ASN A 60 3.11 -0.22 -12.40
CA ASN A 60 2.28 0.92 -12.09
C ASN A 60 2.43 1.31 -10.62
N ALA A 61 3.11 2.42 -10.39
CA ALA A 61 3.31 3.07 -9.10
C ALA A 61 2.57 4.42 -8.99
N ALA A 62 1.59 4.64 -9.86
CA ALA A 62 0.67 5.77 -9.74
C ALA A 62 -0.13 5.65 -8.43
N THR A 63 -0.64 6.79 -7.94
CA THR A 63 -1.51 6.76 -6.76
C THR A 63 -2.78 5.96 -7.06
N VAL A 64 -3.38 5.36 -6.04
CA VAL A 64 -4.56 4.48 -6.15
C VAL A 64 -5.63 5.07 -7.07
N LYS A 65 -5.90 6.37 -6.94
CA LYS A 65 -6.87 7.10 -7.77
C LYS A 65 -6.62 6.98 -9.29
N TYR A 66 -5.36 6.95 -9.69
CA TYR A 66 -4.96 7.00 -11.10
C TYR A 66 -4.42 5.67 -11.63
N THR A 67 -4.46 4.59 -10.84
CA THR A 67 -3.87 3.31 -11.23
C THR A 67 -4.49 2.76 -12.52
N ILE A 68 -5.82 2.68 -12.61
CA ILE A 68 -6.52 2.19 -13.81
C ILE A 68 -6.35 3.15 -14.99
N GLU A 69 -6.43 4.46 -14.75
CA GLU A 69 -6.21 5.47 -15.79
C GLU A 69 -4.80 5.38 -16.37
N ALA A 70 -3.78 5.23 -15.55
CA ALA A 70 -2.38 5.11 -15.99
C ALA A 70 -2.17 3.87 -16.89
N PHE A 71 -2.76 2.73 -16.53
CA PHE A 71 -2.75 1.55 -17.39
C PHE A 71 -3.50 1.79 -18.70
N THR A 72 -4.69 2.37 -18.63
CA THR A 72 -5.52 2.64 -19.83
C THR A 72 -4.78 3.53 -20.81
N ASN A 73 -4.09 4.57 -20.31
CA ASN A 73 -3.38 5.53 -21.16
C ASN A 73 -2.15 4.92 -21.85
N VAL A 74 -1.46 3.97 -21.21
CA VAL A 74 -0.27 3.34 -21.79
C VAL A 74 -0.59 2.14 -22.67
N MET A 75 -1.79 1.58 -22.60
CA MET A 75 -2.15 0.31 -23.19
C MET A 75 -1.87 0.21 -24.68
N THR A 76 -2.16 1.25 -25.44
CA THR A 76 -1.96 1.29 -26.91
C THR A 76 -0.49 1.34 -27.33
N HIS A 77 0.43 1.61 -26.39
CA HIS A 77 1.87 1.72 -26.60
C HIS A 77 2.62 0.44 -26.16
N LEU A 78 1.91 -0.57 -25.68
CA LEU A 78 2.55 -1.76 -25.12
C LEU A 78 2.64 -2.91 -26.12
N PRO A 79 3.74 -3.69 -26.11
CA PRO A 79 3.75 -4.99 -26.76
C PRO A 79 2.64 -5.89 -26.20
N ALA A 80 2.03 -6.70 -27.05
CA ALA A 80 0.90 -7.57 -26.66
C ALA A 80 1.25 -8.58 -25.55
N ASP A 81 2.52 -8.89 -25.38
CA ASP A 81 3.03 -9.81 -24.35
C ASP A 81 3.67 -9.10 -23.14
N ALA A 82 3.53 -7.78 -23.04
CA ALA A 82 3.97 -7.02 -21.86
C ALA A 82 3.16 -7.43 -20.63
N ILE A 83 3.85 -7.72 -19.54
CA ILE A 83 3.23 -8.04 -18.25
C ILE A 83 2.87 -6.72 -17.54
N LEU A 84 1.61 -6.55 -17.18
CA LEU A 84 1.16 -5.43 -16.36
C LEU A 84 1.35 -5.75 -14.88
N SER A 85 1.83 -4.78 -14.11
CA SER A 85 1.95 -4.95 -12.67
C SER A 85 1.50 -3.69 -11.93
N ASP A 86 0.74 -3.85 -10.86
CA ASP A 86 0.51 -2.80 -9.88
C ASP A 86 1.21 -3.11 -8.54
N ILE A 87 1.48 -2.04 -7.79
CA ILE A 87 1.96 -2.10 -6.41
C ILE A 87 0.99 -1.41 -5.45
N ALA A 88 -0.26 -1.28 -5.85
CA ALA A 88 -1.27 -0.54 -5.10
C ALA A 88 -1.66 -1.21 -3.79
N SER A 89 -1.89 -0.41 -2.76
CA SER A 89 -2.36 -0.86 -1.45
C SER A 89 -3.85 -1.22 -1.43
N VAL A 90 -4.62 -0.74 -2.40
CA VAL A 90 -6.05 -1.01 -2.57
C VAL A 90 -6.26 -1.61 -3.95
N LYS A 91 -7.03 -2.70 -4.01
CA LYS A 91 -7.24 -3.48 -5.25
C LYS A 91 -8.61 -3.24 -5.91
N THR A 92 -9.38 -2.27 -5.42
CA THR A 92 -10.72 -1.96 -5.96
C THR A 92 -10.66 -1.72 -7.48
N GLY A 93 -11.46 -2.48 -8.24
CA GLY A 93 -11.55 -2.40 -9.69
C GLY A 93 -10.40 -3.04 -10.47
N LEU A 94 -9.30 -3.44 -9.82
CA LEU A 94 -8.17 -4.10 -10.49
C LEU A 94 -8.49 -5.52 -10.96
N PRO A 95 -9.20 -6.39 -10.20
CA PRO A 95 -9.57 -7.71 -10.70
C PRO A 95 -10.36 -7.65 -12.02
N GLU A 96 -11.36 -6.77 -12.09
CA GLU A 96 -12.19 -6.57 -13.27
C GLU A 96 -11.38 -6.00 -14.43
N TYR A 97 -10.50 -5.04 -14.15
CA TYR A 97 -9.60 -4.46 -15.15
C TYR A 97 -8.68 -5.52 -15.76
N TYR A 98 -8.01 -6.32 -14.94
CA TYR A 98 -7.12 -7.38 -15.40
C TYR A 98 -7.84 -8.48 -16.18
N ALA A 99 -9.05 -8.84 -15.78
CA ALA A 99 -9.86 -9.80 -16.52
C ALA A 99 -10.23 -9.32 -17.94
N ALA A 100 -10.28 -8.00 -18.16
CA ALA A 100 -10.69 -7.39 -19.42
C ALA A 100 -9.53 -6.89 -20.28
N CYS A 101 -8.33 -6.64 -19.71
CA CYS A 101 -7.25 -5.90 -20.39
C CYS A 101 -6.54 -6.70 -21.50
N GLY A 102 -6.63 -8.04 -21.51
CA GLY A 102 -6.00 -8.89 -22.53
C GLY A 102 -4.48 -9.05 -22.41
N HIS A 103 -3.87 -8.54 -21.36
CA HIS A 103 -2.44 -8.70 -21.07
C HIS A 103 -2.21 -9.67 -19.90
N PRO A 104 -1.07 -10.39 -19.85
CA PRO A 104 -0.65 -11.05 -18.62
C PRO A 104 -0.42 -10.00 -17.53
N TYR A 105 -0.72 -10.36 -16.28
CA TYR A 105 -0.57 -9.42 -15.17
C TYR A 105 -0.02 -10.07 -13.91
N VAL A 106 0.54 -9.27 -13.04
CA VAL A 106 0.86 -9.60 -11.65
C VAL A 106 0.48 -8.44 -10.75
N SER A 107 -0.25 -8.70 -9.70
CA SER A 107 -0.61 -7.67 -8.72
C SER A 107 0.17 -7.93 -7.43
N THR A 108 0.78 -6.88 -6.86
CA THR A 108 1.52 -6.99 -5.62
C THR A 108 1.20 -5.83 -4.68
N HIS A 109 1.49 -6.01 -3.40
CA HIS A 109 1.39 -4.95 -2.41
C HIS A 109 2.60 -5.01 -1.48
N PRO A 110 3.65 -4.21 -1.73
CA PRO A 110 4.71 -3.98 -0.75
C PRO A 110 4.11 -3.22 0.43
N MET A 111 3.95 -3.90 1.58
CA MET A 111 3.28 -3.37 2.76
C MET A 111 4.19 -2.45 3.58
N PHE A 112 5.01 -1.68 2.90
CA PHE A 112 5.85 -0.65 3.49
C PHE A 112 5.72 0.64 2.69
N GLY A 113 5.60 1.72 3.39
CA GLY A 113 5.58 3.06 2.78
C GLY A 113 6.69 3.92 3.37
N PRO A 114 7.23 4.86 2.61
CA PRO A 114 8.35 5.70 3.04
C PRO A 114 7.99 6.64 4.20
N THR A 115 6.73 6.71 4.59
CA THR A 115 6.26 7.50 5.73
C THR A 115 6.63 6.86 7.06
N PHE A 116 6.59 5.53 7.16
CA PHE A 116 6.81 4.80 8.41
C PHE A 116 7.97 3.81 8.34
N ALA A 117 8.26 3.24 7.18
CA ALA A 117 9.33 2.27 7.00
C ALA A 117 10.67 2.94 6.66
N SER A 118 11.76 2.29 7.07
CA SER A 118 13.11 2.65 6.63
C SER A 118 13.43 1.90 5.35
N LEU A 119 13.46 2.58 4.21
CA LEU A 119 13.81 1.97 2.91
C LEU A 119 15.25 1.42 2.85
N SER A 120 16.10 1.77 3.81
CA SER A 120 17.44 1.20 3.95
C SER A 120 17.48 -0.12 4.73
N ASN A 121 16.39 -0.51 5.39
CA ASN A 121 16.29 -1.78 6.12
C ASN A 121 14.83 -2.24 6.14
N LEU A 122 14.47 -3.13 5.22
CA LEU A 122 13.13 -3.65 5.03
C LEU A 122 12.94 -5.07 5.60
N ARG A 123 13.94 -5.62 6.27
CA ARG A 123 14.00 -7.03 6.74
C ARG A 123 12.77 -7.50 7.55
N ASN A 124 12.06 -6.60 8.22
CA ASN A 124 10.88 -6.93 9.02
C ASN A 124 9.57 -6.51 8.35
N GLU A 125 9.65 -6.01 7.12
CA GLU A 125 8.48 -5.59 6.38
C GLU A 125 7.88 -6.75 5.58
N ASN A 126 6.63 -6.60 5.17
CA ASN A 126 5.91 -7.62 4.41
C ASN A 126 5.69 -7.17 2.96
N ALA A 127 5.53 -8.15 2.08
CA ALA A 127 5.00 -7.95 0.74
C ALA A 127 3.98 -9.03 0.42
N ILE A 128 2.87 -8.61 -0.20
CA ILE A 128 1.85 -9.52 -0.71
C ILE A 128 2.03 -9.67 -2.21
N ILE A 129 1.98 -10.91 -2.70
CA ILE A 129 1.85 -11.24 -4.12
C ILE A 129 0.47 -11.86 -4.31
N ILE A 130 -0.30 -11.33 -5.26
CA ILE A 130 -1.62 -11.89 -5.57
C ILE A 130 -1.45 -13.18 -6.37
N SER A 131 -2.15 -14.23 -5.94
CA SER A 131 -2.02 -15.58 -6.51
C SER A 131 -2.58 -15.68 -7.93
N GLU A 132 -3.63 -14.90 -8.23
CA GLU A 132 -4.28 -14.81 -9.55
C GLU A 132 -3.46 -13.95 -10.49
N GLY A 133 -2.41 -14.45 -11.06
CA GLY A 133 -1.58 -13.67 -11.97
C GLY A 133 -0.62 -14.53 -12.76
N ASP A 134 0.14 -13.87 -13.62
CA ASP A 134 1.16 -14.50 -14.46
C ASP A 134 2.32 -15.03 -13.62
N ASP A 135 2.73 -16.29 -13.87
CA ASP A 135 3.77 -16.96 -13.08
C ASP A 135 5.15 -16.31 -13.25
N LEU A 136 5.47 -15.79 -14.42
CA LEU A 136 6.75 -15.08 -14.66
C LEU A 136 6.77 -13.76 -13.90
N GLY A 137 5.66 -13.02 -13.93
CA GLY A 137 5.50 -11.80 -13.15
C GLY A 137 5.60 -12.05 -11.65
N LYS A 138 4.94 -13.10 -11.14
CA LYS A 138 5.05 -13.49 -9.71
C LYS A 138 6.48 -13.89 -9.34
N ALA A 139 7.16 -14.66 -10.19
CA ALA A 139 8.55 -15.06 -9.95
C ALA A 139 9.48 -13.85 -9.91
N PHE A 140 9.28 -12.87 -10.78
CA PHE A 140 10.05 -11.62 -10.81
C PHE A 140 9.92 -10.85 -9.49
N PHE A 141 8.69 -10.60 -9.02
CA PHE A 141 8.50 -9.88 -7.76
C PHE A 141 8.95 -10.68 -6.54
N ARG A 142 8.81 -12.02 -6.57
CA ARG A 142 9.34 -12.87 -5.50
C ARG A 142 10.85 -12.75 -5.37
N ASP A 143 11.59 -12.75 -6.49
CA ASP A 143 13.05 -12.55 -6.49
C ASP A 143 13.43 -11.18 -5.89
N ILE A 144 12.76 -10.10 -6.33
CA ILE A 144 12.99 -8.74 -5.79
C ILE A 144 12.75 -8.70 -4.29
N TYR A 145 11.60 -9.21 -3.83
CA TYR A 145 11.23 -9.16 -2.43
C TYR A 145 12.11 -10.04 -1.54
N GLN A 146 12.59 -11.17 -2.06
CA GLN A 146 13.60 -12.00 -1.38
C GLN A 146 14.94 -11.26 -1.24
N ARG A 147 15.40 -10.58 -2.27
CA ARG A 147 16.63 -9.77 -2.23
C ARG A 147 16.52 -8.60 -1.24
N LEU A 148 15.32 -8.07 -1.02
CA LEU A 148 15.03 -7.06 -0.01
C LEU A 148 14.81 -7.66 1.39
N GLU A 149 14.89 -8.98 1.54
CA GLU A 149 14.67 -9.74 2.78
C GLU A 149 13.26 -9.51 3.39
N LEU A 150 12.26 -9.28 2.52
CA LEU A 150 10.87 -9.11 2.94
C LEU A 150 10.24 -10.46 3.31
N ASN A 151 9.30 -10.44 4.24
CA ASN A 151 8.39 -11.55 4.46
C ASN A 151 7.31 -11.57 3.36
N ILE A 152 7.31 -12.60 2.52
CA ILE A 152 6.44 -12.70 1.35
C ILE A 152 5.24 -13.58 1.69
N VAL A 153 4.04 -13.05 1.44
CA VAL A 153 2.78 -13.77 1.61
C VAL A 153 2.01 -13.78 0.29
N GLU A 154 1.42 -14.92 -0.06
CA GLU A 154 0.53 -15.02 -1.22
C GLU A 154 -0.91 -15.02 -0.76
N TYR A 155 -1.73 -14.12 -1.36
CA TYR A 155 -3.16 -14.02 -1.14
C TYR A 155 -3.90 -13.98 -2.46
N THR A 156 -5.15 -14.41 -2.46
CA THR A 156 -6.11 -14.03 -3.51
C THR A 156 -6.48 -12.55 -3.37
N PHE A 157 -7.07 -11.94 -4.41
CA PHE A 157 -7.61 -10.58 -4.29
C PHE A 157 -8.58 -10.46 -3.11
N ALA A 158 -9.46 -11.43 -2.93
CA ALA A 158 -10.43 -11.45 -1.84
C ALA A 158 -9.75 -11.51 -0.45
N ALA A 159 -8.76 -12.40 -0.29
CA ALA A 159 -8.01 -12.53 0.96
C ALA A 159 -7.15 -11.27 1.25
N HIS A 160 -6.62 -10.62 0.20
CA HIS A 160 -5.94 -9.35 0.33
C HIS A 160 -6.87 -8.29 0.92
N ASP A 161 -8.06 -8.11 0.34
CA ASP A 161 -9.01 -7.07 0.77
C ASP A 161 -9.51 -7.32 2.20
N GLU A 162 -9.73 -8.58 2.58
CA GLU A 162 -10.05 -8.94 3.97
C GLU A 162 -8.89 -8.57 4.92
N THR A 163 -7.65 -8.86 4.52
CA THR A 163 -6.45 -8.53 5.31
C THR A 163 -6.27 -7.03 5.46
N ILE A 164 -6.48 -6.25 4.39
CA ILE A 164 -6.36 -4.78 4.42
C ILE A 164 -7.42 -4.16 5.34
N ALA A 165 -8.66 -4.66 5.30
CA ALA A 165 -9.70 -4.20 6.23
C ALA A 165 -9.32 -4.41 7.70
N TYR A 166 -8.57 -5.46 8.00
CA TYR A 166 -8.09 -5.73 9.35
C TYR A 166 -6.81 -4.95 9.67
N SER A 167 -5.78 -5.06 8.83
CA SER A 167 -4.42 -4.60 9.15
C SER A 167 -4.19 -3.10 8.91
N LEU A 168 -4.98 -2.46 8.04
CA LEU A 168 -4.91 -1.03 7.78
C LEU A 168 -6.14 -0.27 8.27
N SER A 169 -7.36 -0.74 7.96
CA SER A 169 -8.55 0.04 8.32
C SER A 169 -8.75 0.13 9.82
N ILE A 170 -8.46 -0.91 10.60
CA ILE A 170 -8.53 -0.85 12.08
C ILE A 170 -7.56 0.19 12.66
N PRO A 171 -6.24 0.16 12.37
CA PRO A 171 -5.31 1.17 12.86
C PRO A 171 -5.67 2.58 12.40
N PHE A 172 -6.08 2.75 11.13
CA PHE A 172 -6.48 4.05 10.60
C PHE A 172 -7.70 4.60 11.34
N ALA A 173 -8.75 3.80 11.49
CA ALA A 173 -9.97 4.20 12.18
C ALA A 173 -9.71 4.55 13.65
N ALA A 174 -8.92 3.75 14.36
CA ALA A 174 -8.53 4.02 15.74
C ALA A 174 -7.73 5.32 15.87
N THR A 175 -6.80 5.55 14.95
CA THR A 175 -5.99 6.78 14.90
C THR A 175 -6.85 8.01 14.58
N LEU A 176 -7.78 7.91 13.61
CA LEU A 176 -8.71 8.98 13.28
C LEU A 176 -9.66 9.31 14.42
N ALA A 177 -10.19 8.28 15.11
CA ALA A 177 -11.03 8.47 16.28
C ALA A 177 -10.27 9.20 17.42
N PHE A 178 -9.02 8.82 17.67
CA PHE A 178 -8.13 9.52 18.62
C PHE A 178 -7.90 10.97 18.18
N ALA A 179 -7.49 11.18 16.92
CA ALA A 179 -7.19 12.51 16.38
C ALA A 179 -8.42 13.42 16.40
N GLY A 180 -9.61 12.87 16.11
CA GLY A 180 -10.87 13.62 16.11
C GLY A 180 -11.29 14.18 17.48
N VAL A 181 -10.78 13.60 18.57
CA VAL A 181 -11.05 14.10 19.95
C VAL A 181 -9.83 14.77 20.59
N MET A 182 -8.70 14.82 19.87
CA MET A 182 -7.48 15.48 20.34
C MET A 182 -7.68 16.97 20.60
N LYS A 183 -7.04 17.46 21.66
CA LYS A 183 -6.91 18.90 21.96
C LYS A 183 -5.45 19.18 22.26
N HIS A 184 -5.04 20.41 21.97
CA HIS A 184 -3.70 20.87 22.31
C HIS A 184 -3.42 20.68 23.81
N GLN A 185 -2.25 20.13 24.14
CA GLN A 185 -1.78 19.92 25.51
C GLN A 185 -0.49 20.70 25.74
N ALA A 186 -0.46 21.52 26.80
CA ALA A 186 0.74 22.26 27.17
C ALA A 186 1.86 21.33 27.70
N ALA A 187 1.49 20.21 28.33
CA ALA A 187 2.45 19.23 28.89
C ALA A 187 2.03 17.78 28.54
N PRO A 188 2.15 17.37 27.25
CA PRO A 188 1.76 16.05 26.84
C PRO A 188 2.72 15.00 27.37
N GLY A 189 2.18 13.91 27.94
CA GLY A 189 2.95 12.73 28.34
C GLY A 189 3.51 11.94 27.14
N THR A 190 4.45 11.03 27.39
CA THR A 190 5.15 10.25 26.35
C THR A 190 4.16 9.45 25.47
N THR A 191 3.17 8.80 26.09
CA THR A 191 2.16 8.02 25.36
C THR A 191 1.36 8.89 24.41
N PHE A 192 0.90 10.07 24.88
CA PHE A 192 0.17 11.01 24.03
C PHE A 192 1.00 11.45 22.83
N LYS A 193 2.28 11.82 23.05
CA LYS A 193 3.20 12.22 21.96
C LYS A 193 3.36 11.13 20.90
N ARG A 194 3.47 9.86 21.30
CA ARG A 194 3.58 8.74 20.35
C ARG A 194 2.33 8.59 19.49
N HIS A 195 1.14 8.66 20.10
CA HIS A 195 -0.13 8.60 19.36
C HIS A 195 -0.30 9.82 18.45
N GLU A 196 0.10 11.01 18.90
CA GLU A 196 0.12 12.21 18.08
C GLU A 196 1.04 12.07 16.85
N GLN A 197 2.22 11.48 17.01
CA GLN A 197 3.13 11.23 15.88
C GLN A 197 2.52 10.28 14.84
N ILE A 198 1.86 9.21 15.29
CA ILE A 198 1.14 8.28 14.40
C ILE A 198 0.02 9.03 13.68
N ALA A 199 -0.77 9.83 14.39
CA ALA A 199 -1.84 10.62 13.80
C ALA A 199 -1.32 11.64 12.77
N ARG A 200 -0.21 12.31 13.05
CA ARG A 200 0.42 13.24 12.10
C ARG A 200 0.93 12.50 10.84
N GLY A 201 1.52 11.32 11.00
CA GLY A 201 1.92 10.48 9.88
C GLY A 201 0.71 10.12 8.99
N LEU A 202 -0.36 9.62 9.58
CA LEU A 202 -1.58 9.29 8.84
C LEU A 202 -2.21 10.52 8.15
N MET A 203 -2.24 11.67 8.82
CA MET A 203 -2.79 12.91 8.24
C MET A 203 -1.88 13.55 7.18
N SER A 204 -0.69 13.02 6.94
CA SER A 204 0.19 13.42 5.83
C SER A 204 -0.02 12.59 4.57
N GLU A 205 -0.81 11.52 4.65
CA GLU A 205 -1.19 10.72 3.48
C GLU A 205 -2.26 11.45 2.64
N ASP A 206 -2.41 11.01 1.40
CA ASP A 206 -3.43 11.54 0.50
C ASP A 206 -4.85 11.15 0.98
N ASP A 207 -5.76 12.12 1.02
CA ASP A 207 -7.13 11.92 1.50
C ASP A 207 -7.87 10.82 0.72
N TYR A 208 -7.60 10.70 -0.59
CA TYR A 208 -8.20 9.66 -1.41
C TYR A 208 -7.71 8.28 -1.01
N LEU A 209 -6.40 8.12 -0.77
CA LEU A 209 -5.82 6.86 -0.29
C LEU A 209 -6.44 6.44 1.05
N VAL A 210 -6.52 7.36 2.01
CA VAL A 210 -7.13 7.10 3.33
C VAL A 210 -8.59 6.68 3.18
N SER A 211 -9.32 7.37 2.30
CA SER A 211 -10.73 7.06 2.02
C SER A 211 -10.90 5.68 1.40
N GLU A 212 -10.13 5.33 0.38
CA GLU A 212 -10.22 4.03 -0.30
C GLU A 212 -9.88 2.86 0.64
N ILE A 213 -8.89 3.03 1.52
CA ILE A 213 -8.58 2.03 2.55
C ILE A 213 -9.78 1.83 3.48
N LEU A 214 -10.42 2.92 3.93
CA LEU A 214 -11.55 2.87 4.85
C LEU A 214 -12.86 2.44 4.16
N PHE A 215 -13.00 2.66 2.86
CA PHE A 215 -14.17 2.22 2.08
C PHE A 215 -14.11 0.76 1.64
N ASN A 216 -13.06 0.02 2.04
CA ASN A 216 -13.00 -1.42 1.82
C ASN A 216 -14.31 -2.08 2.34
N PRO A 217 -14.95 -2.98 1.54
CA PRO A 217 -16.25 -3.58 1.90
C PRO A 217 -16.26 -4.30 3.25
N ASN A 218 -15.12 -4.81 3.70
CA ASN A 218 -14.98 -5.51 4.98
C ASN A 218 -14.76 -4.56 6.19
N THR A 219 -14.48 -3.28 5.95
CA THR A 219 -14.18 -2.29 7.01
C THR A 219 -15.35 -2.06 7.98
N PRO A 220 -16.63 -1.95 7.53
CA PRO A 220 -17.73 -1.72 8.48
C PRO A 220 -17.84 -2.77 9.57
N GLY A 221 -17.58 -4.04 9.25
CA GLY A 221 -17.55 -5.12 10.24
C GLY A 221 -16.43 -4.96 11.27
N GLN A 222 -15.24 -4.52 10.82
CA GLN A 222 -14.10 -4.26 11.72
C GLN A 222 -14.35 -3.05 12.62
N LEU A 223 -14.95 -1.98 12.07
CA LEU A 223 -15.36 -0.80 12.87
C LEU A 223 -16.38 -1.17 13.94
N GLY A 224 -17.35 -2.04 13.62
CA GLY A 224 -18.31 -2.55 14.60
C GLY A 224 -17.61 -3.16 15.82
N ARG A 225 -16.59 -4.01 15.61
CA ARG A 225 -15.81 -4.63 16.69
C ARG A 225 -15.08 -3.62 17.56
N ILE A 226 -14.51 -2.54 16.95
CA ILE A 226 -13.88 -1.45 17.72
C ILE A 226 -14.91 -0.73 18.59
N VAL A 227 -16.07 -0.40 18.02
CA VAL A 227 -17.16 0.30 18.73
C VAL A 227 -17.66 -0.56 19.90
N GLU A 228 -17.84 -1.87 19.70
CA GLU A 228 -18.23 -2.82 20.76
C GLU A 228 -17.20 -2.84 21.89
N SER A 229 -15.91 -2.97 21.55
CA SER A 229 -14.82 -2.98 22.54
C SER A 229 -14.74 -1.66 23.32
N LEU A 230 -14.91 -0.52 22.65
CA LEU A 230 -14.96 0.80 23.31
C LEU A 230 -16.18 0.95 24.22
N ASN A 231 -17.35 0.43 23.84
CA ASN A 231 -18.55 0.45 24.66
C ASN A 231 -18.43 -0.41 25.92
N GLU A 232 -17.81 -1.60 25.77
CA GLU A 232 -17.49 -2.47 26.92
C GLU A 232 -16.54 -1.73 27.88
N LEU A 233 -15.44 -1.20 27.40
CA LEU A 233 -14.46 -0.47 28.19
C LEU A 233 -15.09 0.75 28.88
N ARG A 234 -15.93 1.52 28.15
CA ARG A 234 -16.68 2.66 28.71
C ARG A 234 -17.58 2.24 29.88
N THR A 235 -18.24 1.09 29.77
CA THR A 235 -19.11 0.55 30.80
C THR A 235 -18.33 0.16 32.06
N ILE A 236 -17.21 -0.56 31.88
CA ILE A 236 -16.30 -0.96 32.96
C ILE A 236 -15.77 0.28 33.71
N VAL A 237 -15.29 1.29 32.97
CA VAL A 237 -14.75 2.54 33.54
C VAL A 237 -15.83 3.30 34.32
N ARG A 238 -17.02 3.44 33.74
CA ARG A 238 -18.16 4.14 34.39
C ARG A 238 -18.55 3.48 35.70
N ASN A 239 -18.57 2.15 35.73
CA ASN A 239 -18.97 1.37 36.92
C ASN A 239 -17.81 1.15 37.92
N ARG A 240 -16.57 1.54 37.56
CA ARG A 240 -15.34 1.28 38.34
C ARG A 240 -15.17 -0.20 38.70
N ASP A 241 -15.59 -1.10 37.80
CA ASP A 241 -15.53 -2.54 37.99
C ASP A 241 -14.12 -3.08 37.78
N SER A 242 -13.39 -3.27 38.89
CA SER A 242 -12.01 -3.77 38.86
C SER A 242 -11.90 -5.21 38.38
N ALA A 243 -12.90 -6.08 38.68
CA ALA A 243 -12.88 -7.47 38.27
C ALA A 243 -13.08 -7.57 36.75
N ALA A 244 -14.09 -6.86 36.19
CA ALA A 244 -14.33 -6.77 34.76
C ALA A 244 -13.14 -6.14 34.04
N MET A 245 -12.50 -5.11 34.63
CA MET A 245 -11.28 -4.51 34.03
C MET A 245 -10.13 -5.54 33.95
N SER A 246 -9.91 -6.33 35.00
CA SER A 246 -8.87 -7.36 34.99
C SER A 246 -9.13 -8.42 33.91
N ALA A 247 -10.39 -8.86 33.74
CA ALA A 247 -10.78 -9.81 32.72
C ALA A 247 -10.61 -9.22 31.30
N TYR A 248 -11.03 -7.99 31.09
CA TYR A 248 -10.86 -7.27 29.84
C TYR A 248 -9.37 -7.18 29.46
N LEU A 249 -8.51 -6.73 30.37
CA LEU A 249 -7.07 -6.62 30.13
C LEU A 249 -6.40 -7.98 29.88
N ALA A 250 -6.85 -9.05 30.52
CA ALA A 250 -6.34 -10.40 30.24
C ALA A 250 -6.63 -10.80 28.79
N ARG A 251 -7.87 -10.62 28.32
CA ARG A 251 -8.27 -10.89 26.94
C ARG A 251 -7.48 -10.05 25.93
N VAL A 252 -7.29 -8.75 26.18
CA VAL A 252 -6.50 -7.88 25.29
C VAL A 252 -5.04 -8.34 25.22
N ARG A 253 -4.45 -8.81 26.32
CA ARG A 253 -3.09 -9.36 26.31
C ARG A 253 -2.95 -10.62 25.46
N GLU A 254 -4.00 -11.47 25.39
CA GLU A 254 -3.97 -12.63 24.47
C GLU A 254 -3.94 -12.21 23.01
N ASN A 255 -4.63 -11.13 22.64
CA ASN A 255 -4.70 -10.64 21.26
C ASN A 255 -3.38 -10.05 20.73
N ILE A 256 -2.43 -9.70 21.62
CA ILE A 256 -1.14 -9.07 21.25
C ILE A 256 0.07 -9.99 21.50
N ARG A 257 -0.16 -11.28 21.76
CA ARG A 257 0.87 -12.33 21.81
C ARG A 257 1.09 -12.91 20.42
#